data_a2d2ac9c0d097bd073d55a1b781324ba
#
_entry.id   a2d2ac9c0d097bd073d55a1b781324ba
#
_cell.length_a   1.000
_cell.length_b   1.000
_cell.length_c   1.000
_cell.angle_alpha   90.00
_cell.angle_beta   90.00
_cell.angle_gamma   90.00
#
_symmetry.space_group_name_H-M   'P 1'
#
loop_
_entity.id
_entity.type
_entity.pdbx_description
1 polymer ?
#
loop_
_entity_poly.entity_id
_entity_poly.type
_entity_poly.pdbx_seq_one_letter_code
_entity_poly.pdbx_strand_id
1 'polypeptide(L)'
;GQFEQTKPIMSYLAASSGVVALVLGVAAKDAFGNLCSGLMILTFKPFVEGDLIKVNQGELIGYVESIRFRHTIIRTYESNRIIVPNSTLNSATIENAFFQDTRKNNYLEIEVSYGTDIDVAIDILKSLVEKTMNEYEIQSEDPIEVKVINFSTTGIDLRVVVPSKTSL
;
A
#
# COMPACT_ATOMS: atom_id res chain seq x y z
N GLY A 1 50.09 -3.08 -45.95
CA GLY A 1 50.46 -3.90 -44.80
C GLY A 1 50.19 -3.38 -43.39
N GLN A 2 50.00 -2.10 -43.14
CA GLN A 2 49.80 -1.61 -41.73
C GLN A 2 48.40 -1.92 -41.17
N PHE A 3 47.36 -2.07 -41.97
CA PHE A 3 45.98 -2.36 -41.55
C PHE A 3 45.74 -3.78 -41.07
N GLU A 4 46.60 -4.75 -41.44
CA GLU A 4 46.44 -6.14 -40.98
C GLU A 4 46.99 -6.38 -39.58
N GLN A 5 47.98 -5.61 -39.15
CA GLN A 5 48.58 -5.75 -37.83
C GLN A 5 47.72 -5.11 -36.70
N THR A 6 46.80 -4.21 -37.05
CA THR A 6 45.92 -3.54 -36.07
C THR A 6 44.64 -4.32 -35.75
N LYS A 7 44.23 -5.27 -36.62
CA LYS A 7 43.04 -6.11 -36.40
C LYS A 7 43.07 -6.90 -35.10
N PRO A 8 44.16 -7.61 -34.71
CA PRO A 8 44.14 -8.36 -33.44
C PRO A 8 44.08 -7.42 -32.22
N ILE A 9 44.74 -6.27 -32.27
CA ILE A 9 44.72 -5.29 -31.16
C ILE A 9 43.31 -4.74 -30.97
N MET A 10 42.63 -4.41 -32.06
CA MET A 10 41.22 -3.93 -32.00
C MET A 10 40.27 -4.99 -31.46
N SER A 11 40.47 -6.26 -31.80
CA SER A 11 39.62 -7.35 -31.28
C SER A 11 39.84 -7.58 -29.78
N TYR A 12 41.07 -7.47 -29.28
CA TYR A 12 41.37 -7.54 -27.85
C TYR A 12 40.82 -6.36 -27.09
N LEU A 13 40.89 -5.14 -27.62
CA LEU A 13 40.30 -3.95 -27.03
C LEU A 13 38.77 -4.04 -27.00
N ALA A 14 38.14 -4.52 -28.07
CA ALA A 14 36.70 -4.71 -28.14
C ALA A 14 36.24 -5.80 -27.15
N ALA A 15 36.95 -6.91 -27.02
CA ALA A 15 36.62 -7.95 -26.08
C ALA A 15 36.79 -7.49 -24.61
N SER A 16 37.86 -6.75 -24.31
CA SER A 16 38.09 -6.22 -22.96
C SER A 16 37.07 -5.14 -22.58
N SER A 17 36.64 -4.28 -23.52
CA SER A 17 35.62 -3.27 -23.27
C SER A 17 34.25 -3.88 -22.95
N GLY A 18 33.92 -5.04 -23.55
CA GLY A 18 32.69 -5.78 -23.24
C GLY A 18 32.66 -6.28 -21.79
N VAL A 19 33.77 -6.81 -21.30
CA VAL A 19 33.90 -7.27 -19.90
C VAL A 19 33.78 -6.09 -18.93
N VAL A 20 34.45 -4.97 -19.20
CA VAL A 20 34.36 -3.76 -18.38
C VAL A 20 32.93 -3.23 -18.36
N ALA A 21 32.28 -3.18 -19.51
CA ALA A 21 30.87 -2.73 -19.59
C ALA A 21 29.93 -3.65 -18.80
N LEU A 22 30.16 -4.98 -18.85
CA LEU A 22 29.37 -5.94 -18.05
C LEU A 22 29.55 -5.71 -16.56
N VAL A 23 30.79 -5.55 -16.09
CA VAL A 23 31.08 -5.31 -14.67
C VAL A 23 30.45 -3.99 -14.20
N LEU A 24 30.57 -2.92 -14.98
CA LEU A 24 29.94 -1.63 -14.68
C LEU A 24 28.42 -1.73 -14.70
N GLY A 25 27.83 -2.46 -15.63
CA GLY A 25 26.38 -2.68 -15.71
C GLY A 25 25.86 -3.42 -14.48
N VAL A 26 26.55 -4.48 -14.03
CA VAL A 26 26.20 -5.20 -12.80
C VAL A 26 26.35 -4.31 -11.57
N ALA A 27 27.43 -3.54 -11.48
CA ALA A 27 27.66 -2.62 -10.36
C ALA A 27 26.62 -1.49 -10.29
N ALA A 28 26.11 -1.05 -11.44
CA ALA A 28 25.11 0.04 -11.52
C ALA A 28 23.65 -0.46 -11.41
N LYS A 29 23.41 -1.78 -11.48
CA LYS A 29 22.06 -2.38 -11.54
C LYS A 29 21.11 -1.87 -10.47
N ASP A 30 21.56 -1.84 -9.22
CA ASP A 30 20.70 -1.45 -8.09
C ASP A 30 20.36 0.05 -8.11
N ALA A 31 21.32 0.88 -8.52
CA ALA A 31 21.09 2.32 -8.64
C ALA A 31 20.05 2.61 -9.75
N PHE A 32 20.21 2.01 -10.92
CA PHE A 32 19.26 2.13 -12.03
C PHE A 32 17.89 1.53 -11.68
N GLY A 33 17.87 0.36 -11.02
CA GLY A 33 16.64 -0.28 -10.57
C GLY A 33 15.82 0.62 -9.66
N ASN A 34 16.45 1.26 -8.70
CA ASN A 34 15.77 2.20 -7.80
C ASN A 34 15.27 3.46 -8.51
N LEU A 35 16.05 4.00 -9.44
CA LEU A 35 15.66 5.16 -10.22
C LEU A 35 14.46 4.86 -11.13
N CYS A 36 14.50 3.74 -11.87
CA CYS A 36 13.40 3.31 -12.72
C CYS A 36 12.14 3.03 -11.91
N SER A 37 12.27 2.34 -10.75
CA SER A 37 11.16 2.08 -9.85
C SER A 37 10.56 3.36 -9.28
N GLY A 38 11.39 4.34 -8.91
CA GLY A 38 10.92 5.65 -8.48
C GLY A 38 10.12 6.38 -9.56
N LEU A 39 10.61 6.34 -10.81
CA LEU A 39 9.89 6.91 -11.94
C LEU A 39 8.55 6.20 -12.19
N MET A 40 8.52 4.87 -12.08
CA MET A 40 7.28 4.08 -12.21
C MET A 40 6.27 4.45 -11.11
N ILE A 41 6.69 4.55 -9.86
CA ILE A 41 5.83 4.97 -8.75
C ILE A 41 5.25 6.37 -9.02
N LEU A 42 6.08 7.33 -9.42
CA LEU A 42 5.66 8.71 -9.69
C LEU A 42 4.73 8.82 -10.91
N THR A 43 4.88 7.93 -11.90
CA THR A 43 4.08 7.95 -13.14
C THR A 43 2.74 7.24 -12.96
N PHE A 44 2.76 6.01 -12.44
CA PHE A 44 1.54 5.19 -12.29
C PHE A 44 0.82 5.41 -10.96
N LYS A 45 1.49 6.04 -9.99
CA LYS A 45 0.93 6.44 -8.70
C LYS A 45 0.16 5.31 -7.98
N PRO A 46 0.75 4.13 -7.77
CA PRO A 46 0.12 3.09 -6.97
C PRO A 46 -0.12 3.56 -5.53
N PHE A 47 0.62 4.54 -5.08
CA PHE A 47 0.42 5.33 -3.87
C PHE A 47 1.01 6.73 -4.08
N VAL A 48 0.58 7.69 -3.28
CA VAL A 48 1.07 9.07 -3.27
C VAL A 48 1.50 9.49 -1.88
N GLU A 49 2.15 10.64 -1.78
CA GLU A 49 2.48 11.24 -0.48
C GLU A 49 1.19 11.52 0.31
N GLY A 50 1.16 11.10 1.56
CA GLY A 50 -0.02 11.14 2.44
C GLY A 50 -0.77 9.82 2.56
N ASP A 51 -0.63 8.88 1.62
CA ASP A 51 -1.32 7.60 1.67
C ASP A 51 -0.85 6.72 2.84
N LEU A 52 -1.80 6.03 3.45
CA LEU A 52 -1.51 4.94 4.39
C LEU A 52 -1.35 3.64 3.61
N ILE A 53 -0.17 3.08 3.63
CA ILE A 53 0.13 1.83 2.93
C ILE A 53 0.57 0.73 3.89
N LYS A 54 0.23 -0.52 3.53
CA LYS A 54 0.77 -1.73 4.14
C LYS A 54 1.60 -2.45 3.09
N VAL A 55 2.81 -2.80 3.44
CA VAL A 55 3.76 -3.50 2.57
C VAL A 55 3.91 -4.93 3.05
N ASN A 56 3.93 -5.90 2.12
CA ASN A 56 4.12 -7.33 2.39
C ASN A 56 3.22 -7.86 3.52
N GLN A 57 1.90 -7.73 3.38
CA GLN A 57 0.91 -8.23 4.35
C GLN A 57 1.03 -7.64 5.77
N GLY A 58 1.66 -6.46 5.89
CA GLY A 58 1.72 -5.76 7.17
C GLY A 58 3.08 -5.78 7.87
N GLU A 59 4.15 -6.29 7.24
CA GLU A 59 5.51 -6.14 7.77
C GLU A 59 5.90 -4.68 8.00
N LEU A 60 5.39 -3.78 7.15
CA LEU A 60 5.54 -2.34 7.28
C LEU A 60 4.20 -1.66 7.05
N ILE A 61 3.74 -0.89 8.03
CA ILE A 61 2.52 -0.07 7.96
C ILE A 61 2.89 1.37 8.29
N GLY A 62 2.48 2.31 7.44
CA GLY A 62 2.74 3.71 7.70
C GLY A 62 2.27 4.63 6.58
N TYR A 63 2.37 5.93 6.86
CA TYR A 63 2.06 6.99 5.91
C TYR A 63 3.26 7.29 5.02
N VAL A 64 3.02 7.42 3.72
CA VAL A 64 4.02 7.86 2.76
C VAL A 64 4.34 9.33 3.03
N GLU A 65 5.50 9.61 3.61
CA GLU A 65 5.92 10.99 3.93
C GLU A 65 6.52 11.70 2.72
N SER A 66 7.37 11.01 1.93
CA SER A 66 7.89 11.55 0.68
C SER A 66 8.43 10.47 -0.26
N ILE A 67 8.28 10.72 -1.57
CA ILE A 67 8.77 9.86 -2.63
C ILE A 67 9.93 10.56 -3.31
N ARG A 68 11.12 9.94 -3.24
CA ARG A 68 12.37 10.45 -3.84
C ARG A 68 12.80 9.55 -5.00
N PHE A 69 13.76 10.00 -5.81
CA PHE A 69 14.23 9.24 -6.98
C PHE A 69 14.69 7.82 -6.66
N ARG A 70 15.33 7.59 -5.52
CA ARG A 70 15.92 6.31 -5.14
C ARG A 70 15.15 5.57 -4.04
N HIS A 71 14.46 6.27 -3.19
CA HIS A 71 13.80 5.74 -2.00
C HIS A 71 12.53 6.50 -1.67
N THR A 72 11.64 5.84 -0.97
CA THR A 72 10.43 6.39 -0.37
C THR A 72 10.58 6.39 1.13
N ILE A 73 10.15 7.46 1.80
CA ILE A 73 10.14 7.59 3.26
C ILE A 73 8.73 7.28 3.75
N ILE A 74 8.61 6.31 4.64
CA ILE A 74 7.36 5.89 5.25
C ILE A 74 7.44 6.19 6.75
N ARG A 75 6.46 6.93 7.26
CA ARG A 75 6.34 7.26 8.68
C ARG A 75 5.38 6.30 9.36
N THR A 76 5.85 5.53 10.33
CA THR A 76 5.03 4.60 11.11
C THR A 76 4.15 5.35 12.14
N TYR A 77 3.19 4.64 12.74
CA TYR A 77 2.35 5.18 13.82
C TYR A 77 3.17 5.62 15.04
N GLU A 78 4.34 5.01 15.27
CA GLU A 78 5.28 5.39 16.32
C GLU A 78 6.12 6.62 15.97
N SER A 79 5.82 7.28 14.85
CA SER A 79 6.56 8.43 14.30
C SER A 79 7.99 8.10 13.84
N ASN A 80 8.35 6.84 13.70
CA ASN A 80 9.62 6.43 13.10
C ASN A 80 9.55 6.61 11.58
N ARG A 81 10.67 7.00 10.98
CA ARG A 81 10.82 7.11 9.52
C ARG A 81 11.60 5.92 9.01
N ILE A 82 10.97 5.15 8.14
CA ILE A 82 11.59 4.02 7.48
C ILE A 82 11.88 4.42 6.04
N ILE A 83 13.14 4.30 5.64
CA ILE A 83 13.61 4.62 4.31
C ILE A 83 13.65 3.32 3.50
N VAL A 84 12.75 3.19 2.53
CA VAL A 84 12.62 1.98 1.71
C VAL A 84 13.10 2.27 0.29
N PRO A 85 14.02 1.47 -0.27
CA PRO A 85 14.41 1.58 -1.68
C PRO A 85 13.20 1.42 -2.61
N ASN A 86 13.09 2.23 -3.65
CA ASN A 86 11.96 2.18 -4.56
C ASN A 86 11.81 0.84 -5.28
N SER A 87 12.92 0.17 -5.59
CA SER A 87 12.90 -1.17 -6.18
C SER A 87 12.25 -2.21 -5.26
N THR A 88 12.42 -2.08 -3.95
CA THR A 88 11.77 -2.94 -2.96
C THR A 88 10.26 -2.73 -2.97
N LEU A 89 9.80 -1.47 -2.95
CA LEU A 89 8.36 -1.16 -2.99
C LEU A 89 7.73 -1.56 -4.33
N ASN A 90 8.43 -1.38 -5.45
CA ASN A 90 7.93 -1.77 -6.76
C ASN A 90 7.75 -3.30 -6.92
N SER A 91 8.50 -4.10 -6.18
CA SER A 91 8.40 -5.57 -6.16
C SER A 91 7.53 -6.13 -5.03
N ALA A 92 7.15 -5.31 -4.06
CA ALA A 92 6.35 -5.70 -2.91
C ALA A 92 4.84 -5.74 -3.24
N THR A 93 4.10 -6.51 -2.47
CA THR A 93 2.64 -6.38 -2.41
C THR A 93 2.31 -5.16 -1.57
N ILE A 94 1.56 -4.21 -2.14
CA ILE A 94 1.14 -2.99 -1.47
C ILE A 94 -0.38 -2.98 -1.35
N GLU A 95 -0.87 -2.86 -0.13
CA GLU A 95 -2.25 -2.53 0.18
C GLU A 95 -2.31 -1.03 0.47
N ASN A 96 -2.96 -0.26 -0.40
CA ASN A 96 -3.16 1.17 -0.23
C ASN A 96 -4.58 1.43 0.28
N ALA A 97 -4.70 2.03 1.47
CA ALA A 97 -5.99 2.32 2.09
C ALA A 97 -6.78 3.42 1.36
N PHE A 98 -6.13 4.23 0.52
CA PHE A 98 -6.72 5.40 -0.15
C PHE A 98 -6.63 5.36 -1.69
N PHE A 99 -6.26 4.20 -2.26
CA PHE A 99 -6.05 4.10 -3.71
C PHE A 99 -7.32 4.45 -4.49
N GLN A 100 -7.30 5.60 -5.16
CA GLN A 100 -8.37 6.13 -6.02
C GLN A 100 -9.75 6.32 -5.34
N ASP A 101 -9.89 5.98 -4.05
CA ASP A 101 -11.15 6.14 -3.32
C ASP A 101 -10.86 6.51 -1.86
N THR A 102 -11.40 7.63 -1.42
CA THR A 102 -11.30 8.08 -0.02
C THR A 102 -12.32 7.39 0.90
N ARG A 103 -13.16 6.50 0.33
CA ARG A 103 -14.14 5.75 1.10
C ARG A 103 -13.45 4.63 1.87
N LYS A 104 -13.58 4.66 3.17
CA LYS A 104 -13.08 3.63 4.06
C LYS A 104 -14.25 2.96 4.78
N ASN A 105 -14.33 1.66 4.67
CA ASN A 105 -15.27 0.89 5.46
C ASN A 105 -14.61 0.54 6.81
N ASN A 106 -15.13 1.10 7.88
CA ASN A 106 -14.78 0.67 9.22
C ASN A 106 -15.72 -0.46 9.64
N TYR A 107 -15.18 -1.43 10.36
CA TYR A 107 -15.95 -2.59 10.83
C TYR A 107 -16.03 -2.57 12.35
N LEU A 108 -17.23 -2.73 12.87
CA LEU A 108 -17.48 -3.00 14.27
C LEU A 108 -18.12 -4.38 14.39
N GLU A 109 -17.52 -5.26 15.16
CA GLU A 109 -18.03 -6.61 15.41
C GLU A 109 -18.61 -6.67 16.81
N ILE A 110 -19.84 -7.17 16.91
CA ILE A 110 -20.58 -7.27 18.16
C ILE A 110 -21.21 -8.65 18.23
N GLU A 111 -21.02 -9.35 19.34
CA GLU A 111 -21.67 -10.60 19.62
C GLU A 111 -23.00 -10.36 20.37
N VAL A 112 -24.09 -10.96 19.88
CA VAL A 112 -25.40 -10.95 20.53
C VAL A 112 -25.78 -12.39 20.93
N SER A 113 -26.51 -12.53 22.04
CA SER A 113 -26.95 -13.83 22.52
C SER A 113 -27.94 -14.49 21.55
N TYR A 114 -27.96 -15.82 21.48
CA TYR A 114 -28.93 -16.59 20.69
C TYR A 114 -30.40 -16.32 21.00
N GLY A 115 -30.72 -15.79 22.20
CA GLY A 115 -32.07 -15.39 22.57
C GLY A 115 -32.48 -13.99 22.11
N THR A 116 -31.58 -13.27 21.45
CA THR A 116 -31.83 -11.89 20.97
C THR A 116 -32.58 -11.93 19.65
N ASP A 117 -33.59 -11.07 19.50
CA ASP A 117 -34.21 -10.82 18.21
C ASP A 117 -33.20 -10.07 17.32
N ILE A 118 -32.75 -10.76 16.26
CA ILE A 118 -31.67 -10.24 15.39
C ILE A 118 -32.13 -9.00 14.64
N ASP A 119 -33.38 -8.94 14.19
CA ASP A 119 -33.90 -7.79 13.44
C ASP A 119 -33.92 -6.54 14.31
N VAL A 120 -34.38 -6.68 15.55
CA VAL A 120 -34.36 -5.60 16.55
C VAL A 120 -32.92 -5.16 16.88
N ALA A 121 -32.00 -6.10 17.01
CA ALA A 121 -30.59 -5.80 17.25
C ALA A 121 -29.96 -5.02 16.07
N ILE A 122 -30.26 -5.42 14.85
CA ILE A 122 -29.82 -4.74 13.63
C ILE A 122 -30.34 -3.29 13.58
N ASP A 123 -31.62 -3.08 13.86
CA ASP A 123 -32.23 -1.76 13.84
C ASP A 123 -31.65 -0.83 14.92
N ILE A 124 -31.39 -1.36 16.11
CA ILE A 124 -30.73 -0.62 17.19
C ILE A 124 -29.31 -0.23 16.77
N LEU A 125 -28.53 -1.15 16.20
CA LEU A 125 -27.16 -0.89 15.76
C LEU A 125 -27.13 0.17 14.66
N LYS A 126 -28.00 0.09 13.66
CA LYS A 126 -28.12 1.11 12.62
C LYS A 126 -28.42 2.48 13.19
N SER A 127 -29.43 2.57 14.06
CA SER A 127 -29.85 3.83 14.67
C SER A 127 -28.75 4.47 15.54
N LEU A 128 -27.97 3.64 16.25
CA LEU A 128 -26.83 4.07 17.06
C LEU A 128 -25.71 4.65 16.17
N VAL A 129 -25.38 3.94 15.10
CA VAL A 129 -24.34 4.39 14.16
C VAL A 129 -24.76 5.68 13.46
N GLU A 130 -26.00 5.77 12.97
CA GLU A 130 -26.54 7.01 12.36
C GLU A 130 -26.48 8.20 13.32
N LYS A 131 -26.89 7.99 14.58
CA LYS A 131 -26.80 9.02 15.61
C LYS A 131 -25.36 9.48 15.83
N THR A 132 -24.43 8.53 15.95
CA THR A 132 -23.01 8.83 16.15
C THR A 132 -22.42 9.55 14.94
N MET A 133 -22.73 9.11 13.72
CA MET A 133 -22.26 9.77 12.50
C MET A 133 -22.74 11.24 12.43
N ASN A 134 -24.01 11.49 12.80
CA ASN A 134 -24.56 12.85 12.84
C ASN A 134 -23.91 13.71 13.93
N GLU A 135 -23.61 13.15 15.10
CA GLU A 135 -22.96 13.85 16.20
C GLU A 135 -21.53 14.28 15.88
N TYR A 136 -20.79 13.45 15.14
CA TYR A 136 -19.40 13.72 14.72
C TYR A 136 -19.27 14.27 13.29
N GLU A 137 -20.38 14.67 12.66
CA GLU A 137 -20.44 15.23 11.31
C GLU A 137 -19.76 14.33 10.25
N ILE A 138 -19.78 13.01 10.46
CA ILE A 138 -19.20 12.03 9.52
C ILE A 138 -20.15 11.91 8.33
N GLN A 139 -19.68 12.35 7.15
CA GLN A 139 -20.46 12.23 5.92
C GLN A 139 -20.22 10.87 5.27
N SER A 140 -21.30 10.21 4.88
CA SER A 140 -21.27 9.00 4.05
C SER A 140 -22.40 9.03 3.04
N GLU A 141 -22.10 8.63 1.81
CA GLU A 141 -23.10 8.42 0.76
C GLU A 141 -23.58 6.97 0.72
N ASP A 142 -22.80 6.05 1.31
CA ASP A 142 -23.12 4.64 1.31
C ASP A 142 -23.97 4.29 2.56
N PRO A 143 -24.91 3.34 2.42
CA PRO A 143 -25.76 2.93 3.53
C PRO A 143 -24.97 2.16 4.60
N ILE A 144 -25.41 2.28 5.86
CA ILE A 144 -24.90 1.46 6.95
C ILE A 144 -25.44 0.04 6.75
N GLU A 145 -24.52 -0.92 6.63
CA GLU A 145 -24.86 -2.34 6.53
C GLU A 145 -24.56 -3.06 7.83
N VAL A 146 -25.51 -3.92 8.26
CA VAL A 146 -25.28 -4.85 9.38
C VAL A 146 -25.50 -6.26 8.85
N LYS A 147 -24.50 -7.13 9.03
CA LYS A 147 -24.50 -8.51 8.52
C LYS A 147 -24.18 -9.48 9.64
N VAL A 148 -24.85 -10.62 9.64
CA VAL A 148 -24.43 -11.78 10.43
C VAL A 148 -23.20 -12.37 9.76
N ILE A 149 -22.11 -12.52 10.50
CA ILE A 149 -20.83 -13.02 9.97
C ILE A 149 -20.47 -14.42 10.49
N ASN A 150 -20.94 -14.77 11.69
CA ASN A 150 -20.60 -16.03 12.29
C ASN A 150 -21.63 -16.42 13.36
N PHE A 151 -21.71 -17.73 13.62
CA PHE A 151 -22.41 -18.31 14.76
C PHE A 151 -21.37 -18.92 15.68
N SER A 152 -21.09 -18.23 16.80
CA SER A 152 -20.11 -18.65 17.78
C SER A 152 -20.73 -19.66 18.78
N THR A 153 -19.94 -20.18 19.71
CA THR A 153 -20.44 -21.05 20.77
C THR A 153 -21.32 -20.31 21.78
N THR A 154 -21.19 -19.01 21.89
CA THR A 154 -21.84 -18.14 22.89
C THR A 154 -22.93 -17.25 22.32
N GLY A 155 -22.88 -16.97 21.01
CA GLY A 155 -23.81 -16.05 20.38
C GLY A 155 -23.68 -15.95 18.86
N ILE A 156 -24.25 -14.90 18.33
CA ILE A 156 -24.25 -14.56 16.91
C ILE A 156 -23.40 -13.31 16.71
N ASP A 157 -22.38 -13.39 15.86
CA ASP A 157 -21.50 -12.28 15.56
C ASP A 157 -22.11 -11.43 14.43
N LEU A 158 -22.37 -10.17 14.74
CA LEU A 158 -22.84 -9.14 13.82
C LEU A 158 -21.68 -8.21 13.44
N ARG A 159 -21.52 -7.94 12.15
CA ARG A 159 -20.61 -6.93 11.65
C ARG A 159 -21.36 -5.73 11.14
N VAL A 160 -21.10 -4.58 11.74
CA VAL A 160 -21.60 -3.30 11.27
C VAL A 160 -20.55 -2.68 10.35
N VAL A 161 -20.92 -2.36 9.14
CA VAL A 161 -20.08 -1.65 8.18
C VAL A 161 -20.42 -0.17 8.26
N VAL A 162 -19.46 0.62 8.70
CA VAL A 162 -19.60 2.07 8.81
C VAL A 162 -18.77 2.71 7.71
N PRO A 163 -19.37 3.11 6.58
CA PRO A 163 -18.65 3.80 5.55
C PRO A 163 -18.31 5.22 6.03
N SER A 164 -17.07 5.65 5.81
CA SER A 164 -16.65 7.02 6.12
C SER A 164 -15.82 7.58 4.98
N LYS A 165 -16.05 8.86 4.61
CA LYS A 165 -15.11 9.62 3.81
C LYS A 165 -14.07 10.22 4.75
N THR A 166 -12.82 9.90 4.57
CA THR A 166 -11.74 10.64 5.23
C THR A 166 -11.50 11.90 4.42
N SER A 167 -11.92 13.05 4.93
CA SER A 167 -11.41 14.33 4.42
C SER A 167 -9.96 14.48 4.86
N LEU A 168 -9.06 14.60 3.90
CA LEU A 168 -7.70 15.05 4.13
C LEU A 168 -7.69 16.54 4.47
#